data_c5464a27201ff6e424a245f31ba66585
#
_entry.id   c5464a27201ff6e424a245f31ba66585
#
_cell.length_a   1.000
_cell.length_b   1.000
_cell.length_c   1.000
_cell.angle_alpha   90.00
_cell.angle_beta   90.00
_cell.angle_gamma   90.00
#
_symmetry.space_group_name_H-M   'P 1'
#
loop_
_entity.id
_entity.type
_entity.pdbx_description
1 polymer ?
#
loop_
_entity_poly.entity_id
_entity_poly.type
_entity_poly.pdbx_seq_one_letter_code
_entity_poly.pdbx_strand_id
1 'polypeptide(L)'
;MNEDDIAIGSCSPELITLLDSDDIQPGMSAGYQTCKTIYLFHPLGGKMVDRPIKMAMNESRTVHISQAYGIEQRLRDAFEREWKALGADKHIANAARISRIYGVSAIAMLVDNQEPSSAVDYRTLYKHNVTFNILDPLNTAGSIVLNQDPNAQDFQKVDGIRVAGKPYHKSRCVVQQNEDPIYLAYNSAAFGFTGR
;
A
#
# COMPACT_ATOMS: atom_id res chain seq x y z
N MET A 1 22.54 -13.02 -42.86
CA MET A 1 21.64 -12.19 -42.03
C MET A 1 21.45 -13.02 -40.79
N ASN A 2 22.25 -12.74 -39.76
CA ASN A 2 22.29 -13.54 -38.53
C ASN A 2 21.07 -13.21 -37.66
N GLU A 3 20.30 -14.25 -37.35
CA GLU A 3 19.06 -14.18 -36.56
C GLU A 3 19.29 -13.99 -35.07
N ASP A 4 20.51 -13.67 -34.63
CA ASP A 4 20.87 -13.63 -33.20
C ASP A 4 20.88 -12.24 -32.56
N ASP A 5 20.47 -11.20 -33.28
CA ASP A 5 20.33 -9.85 -32.71
C ASP A 5 18.87 -9.52 -32.33
N ILE A 6 18.19 -10.42 -31.64
CA ILE A 6 17.10 -9.97 -30.75
C ILE A 6 17.80 -9.30 -29.57
N ALA A 7 17.93 -7.97 -29.66
CA ALA A 7 18.36 -7.14 -28.58
C ALA A 7 17.45 -7.44 -27.37
N ILE A 8 17.89 -8.34 -26.51
CA ILE A 8 17.40 -8.46 -25.14
C ILE A 8 17.63 -7.07 -24.57
N GLY A 9 16.54 -6.30 -24.52
CA GLY A 9 16.59 -4.92 -24.05
C GLY A 9 17.42 -4.88 -22.79
N SER A 10 18.45 -4.05 -22.78
CA SER A 10 19.52 -3.99 -21.81
C SER A 10 18.96 -4.05 -20.38
N CYS A 11 18.94 -5.23 -19.80
CA CYS A 11 18.83 -5.39 -18.35
C CYS A 11 19.97 -4.60 -17.72
N SER A 12 19.64 -3.73 -16.75
CA SER A 12 20.72 -3.02 -16.08
C SER A 12 21.65 -4.01 -15.39
N PRO A 13 22.97 -3.74 -15.36
CA PRO A 13 23.92 -4.62 -14.68
C PRO A 13 23.54 -4.90 -13.22
N GLU A 14 22.89 -3.93 -12.56
CA GLU A 14 22.41 -4.08 -11.19
C GLU A 14 21.30 -5.13 -11.07
N LEU A 15 20.39 -5.21 -12.05
CA LEU A 15 19.35 -6.22 -12.06
C LEU A 15 19.94 -7.62 -12.22
N ILE A 16 20.88 -7.79 -13.14
CA ILE A 16 21.56 -9.07 -13.38
C ILE A 16 22.30 -9.51 -12.12
N THR A 17 23.09 -8.62 -11.54
CA THR A 17 23.84 -8.92 -10.31
C THR A 17 22.93 -9.29 -9.16
N LEU A 18 21.77 -8.62 -9.01
CA LEU A 18 20.82 -8.92 -7.96
C LEU A 18 20.14 -10.28 -8.18
N LEU A 19 19.74 -10.59 -9.42
CA LEU A 19 19.12 -11.87 -9.74
C LEU A 19 20.10 -13.03 -9.55
N ASP A 20 21.38 -12.84 -9.89
CA ASP A 20 22.42 -13.81 -9.68
C ASP A 20 22.76 -14.02 -8.20
N SER A 21 22.65 -12.97 -7.38
CA SER A 21 22.97 -13.04 -5.95
C SER A 21 21.85 -13.66 -5.10
N ASP A 22 20.60 -13.54 -5.54
CA ASP A 22 19.44 -13.97 -4.75
C ASP A 22 19.08 -15.45 -4.94
N ASP A 23 19.72 -16.16 -5.89
CA ASP A 23 19.43 -17.58 -6.21
C ASP A 23 17.93 -17.90 -6.18
N ILE A 24 17.15 -17.11 -6.95
CA ILE A 24 15.68 -17.19 -6.94
C ILE A 24 15.26 -18.50 -7.61
N GLN A 25 14.88 -19.46 -6.80
CA GLN A 25 14.34 -20.72 -7.28
C GLN A 25 12.82 -20.61 -7.55
N PRO A 26 12.29 -21.39 -8.51
CA PRO A 26 10.85 -21.45 -8.75
C PRO A 26 10.08 -21.79 -7.45
N GLY A 27 9.07 -20.97 -7.12
CA GLY A 27 8.25 -21.14 -5.91
C GLY A 27 8.79 -20.42 -4.67
N MET A 28 9.99 -19.84 -4.71
CA MET A 28 10.46 -18.96 -3.62
C MET A 28 9.88 -17.55 -3.76
N SER A 29 9.70 -16.87 -2.63
CA SER A 29 9.33 -15.45 -2.66
C SER A 29 10.55 -14.61 -2.94
N ALA A 30 10.44 -13.74 -3.92
CA ALA A 30 11.44 -12.71 -4.15
C ALA A 30 11.54 -11.77 -2.94
N GLY A 31 12.75 -11.38 -2.57
CA GLY A 31 12.97 -10.36 -1.56
C GLY A 31 12.40 -9.00 -2.00
N TYR A 32 12.05 -8.14 -1.04
CA TYR A 32 11.52 -6.81 -1.35
C TYR A 32 12.49 -5.96 -2.18
N GLN A 33 13.78 -6.12 -1.97
CA GLN A 33 14.80 -5.42 -2.76
C GLN A 33 14.76 -5.85 -4.22
N THR A 34 14.62 -7.14 -4.48
CA THR A 34 14.48 -7.69 -5.84
C THR A 34 13.23 -7.15 -6.52
N CYS A 35 12.09 -7.13 -5.82
CA CYS A 35 10.85 -6.54 -6.35
C CYS A 35 11.03 -5.06 -6.73
N LYS A 36 11.69 -4.27 -5.87
CA LYS A 36 12.03 -2.88 -6.16
C LYS A 36 12.90 -2.74 -7.40
N THR A 37 13.93 -3.56 -7.52
CA THR A 37 14.87 -3.53 -8.65
C THR A 37 14.16 -3.89 -9.95
N ILE A 38 13.34 -4.94 -9.95
CA ILE A 38 12.52 -5.32 -11.11
C ILE A 38 11.59 -4.17 -11.52
N TYR A 39 10.92 -3.55 -10.55
CA TYR A 39 10.04 -2.42 -10.86
C TYR A 39 10.77 -1.24 -11.51
N LEU A 40 11.96 -0.90 -11.00
CA LEU A 40 12.72 0.27 -11.44
C LEU A 40 13.47 0.04 -12.76
N PHE A 41 14.06 -1.14 -12.92
CA PHE A 41 15.05 -1.38 -13.99
C PHE A 41 14.58 -2.36 -15.06
N HIS A 42 13.59 -3.21 -14.79
CA HIS A 42 13.09 -4.13 -15.81
C HIS A 42 12.09 -3.40 -16.75
N PRO A 43 12.25 -3.49 -18.07
CA PRO A 43 11.42 -2.75 -19.05
C PRO A 43 9.92 -2.99 -18.92
N LEU A 44 9.51 -4.19 -18.50
CA LEU A 44 8.11 -4.56 -18.31
C LEU A 44 7.63 -4.34 -16.85
N GLY A 45 8.54 -4.28 -15.87
CA GLY A 45 8.20 -4.21 -14.45
C GLY A 45 7.27 -3.03 -14.12
N GLY A 46 7.67 -1.83 -14.51
CA GLY A 46 6.84 -0.64 -14.33
C GLY A 46 5.50 -0.73 -15.08
N LYS A 47 5.49 -1.30 -16.31
CA LYS A 47 4.25 -1.43 -17.10
C LYS A 47 3.27 -2.42 -16.45
N MET A 48 3.75 -3.52 -15.89
CA MET A 48 2.92 -4.52 -15.22
C MET A 48 2.27 -3.97 -13.95
N VAL A 49 2.93 -3.07 -13.26
CA VAL A 49 2.42 -2.42 -12.06
C VAL A 49 1.51 -1.24 -12.41
N ASP A 50 2.00 -0.31 -13.22
CA ASP A 50 1.35 0.99 -13.43
C ASP A 50 0.14 0.92 -14.37
N ARG A 51 0.15 0.06 -15.39
CA ARG A 51 -0.92 0.02 -16.38
C ARG A 51 -2.28 -0.36 -15.79
N PRO A 52 -2.42 -1.42 -14.97
CA PRO A 52 -3.69 -1.74 -14.34
C PRO A 52 -4.21 -0.62 -13.43
N ILE A 53 -3.32 0.04 -12.68
CA ILE A 53 -3.69 1.15 -11.80
C ILE A 53 -4.21 2.33 -12.61
N LYS A 54 -3.49 2.70 -13.69
CA LYS A 54 -3.94 3.77 -14.59
C LYS A 54 -5.31 3.45 -15.21
N MET A 55 -5.54 2.20 -15.59
CA MET A 55 -6.85 1.78 -16.12
C MET A 55 -7.95 1.87 -15.05
N ALA A 56 -7.69 1.41 -13.84
CA ALA A 56 -8.64 1.48 -12.73
C ALA A 56 -8.95 2.91 -12.29
N MET A 57 -7.99 3.82 -12.39
CA MET A 57 -8.13 5.22 -11.98
C MET A 57 -8.57 6.16 -13.13
N ASN A 58 -8.82 5.61 -14.33
CA ASN A 58 -9.16 6.41 -15.50
C ASN A 58 -10.59 6.96 -15.44
N GLU A 59 -11.49 6.28 -14.75
CA GLU A 59 -12.86 6.72 -14.58
C GLU A 59 -13.01 7.57 -13.32
N SER A 60 -13.83 8.62 -13.43
CA SER A 60 -14.14 9.46 -12.29
C SER A 60 -15.02 8.70 -11.30
N ARG A 61 -14.69 8.83 -10.04
CA ARG A 61 -15.48 8.29 -8.95
C ARG A 61 -16.76 9.10 -8.77
N THR A 62 -17.89 8.42 -8.56
CA THR A 62 -19.14 9.04 -8.19
C THR A 62 -19.40 8.84 -6.70
N VAL A 63 -19.61 9.92 -5.96
CA VAL A 63 -19.95 9.87 -4.54
C VAL A 63 -21.43 10.05 -4.38
N HIS A 64 -22.08 9.06 -3.78
CA HIS A 64 -23.50 9.12 -3.42
C HIS A 64 -23.64 9.30 -1.91
N ILE A 65 -24.43 10.28 -1.50
CA ILE A 65 -24.75 10.53 -0.10
C ILE A 65 -26.21 10.15 0.09
N SER A 66 -26.47 9.14 0.90
CA SER A 66 -27.80 8.50 1.05
C SER A 66 -28.73 9.20 2.04
N GLN A 67 -28.68 10.51 2.18
CA GLN A 67 -29.62 11.21 3.03
C GLN A 67 -30.39 12.30 2.28
N ALA A 68 -31.68 12.12 2.26
CA ALA A 68 -32.68 12.98 1.69
C ALA A 68 -32.83 14.26 2.50
N TYR A 69 -32.32 15.38 2.06
CA TYR A 69 -32.77 16.70 2.55
C TYR A 69 -32.03 17.85 1.83
N GLY A 70 -31.95 17.89 0.51
CA GLY A 70 -31.52 19.08 -0.23
C GLY A 70 -30.09 19.61 0.02
N ILE A 71 -29.37 18.99 0.94
CA ILE A 71 -28.00 19.38 1.37
C ILE A 71 -26.95 18.57 0.60
N GLU A 72 -27.38 17.56 -0.15
CA GLU A 72 -26.51 16.59 -0.83
C GLU A 72 -25.46 17.25 -1.70
N GLN A 73 -25.82 18.23 -2.48
CA GLN A 73 -24.90 18.87 -3.41
C GLN A 73 -23.79 19.64 -2.66
N ARG A 74 -24.15 20.39 -1.62
CA ARG A 74 -23.17 21.14 -0.81
C ARG A 74 -22.20 20.23 -0.08
N LEU A 75 -22.69 19.09 0.44
CA LEU A 75 -21.84 18.10 1.10
C LEU A 75 -20.94 17.39 0.09
N ARG A 76 -21.44 17.08 -1.09
CA ARG A 76 -20.65 16.50 -2.16
C ARG A 76 -19.53 17.43 -2.61
N ASP A 77 -19.87 18.70 -2.86
CA ASP A 77 -18.90 19.72 -3.28
C ASP A 77 -17.83 19.96 -2.20
N ALA A 78 -18.23 19.96 -0.92
CA ALA A 78 -17.30 20.05 0.20
C ALA A 78 -16.39 18.84 0.25
N PHE A 79 -16.93 17.63 0.16
CA PHE A 79 -16.16 16.40 0.13
C PHE A 79 -15.16 16.38 -1.03
N GLU A 80 -15.59 16.70 -2.25
CA GLU A 80 -14.71 16.70 -3.41
C GLU A 80 -13.59 17.73 -3.30
N ARG A 81 -13.88 18.89 -2.72
CA ARG A 81 -12.86 19.92 -2.45
C ARG A 81 -11.81 19.42 -1.47
N GLU A 82 -12.23 18.86 -0.33
CA GLU A 82 -11.30 18.31 0.66
C GLU A 82 -10.53 17.12 0.10
N TRP A 83 -11.19 16.25 -0.63
CA TRP A 83 -10.56 15.10 -1.29
C TRP A 83 -9.44 15.52 -2.25
N LYS A 84 -9.68 16.55 -3.05
CA LYS A 84 -8.67 17.12 -3.96
C LYS A 84 -7.56 17.82 -3.18
N ALA A 85 -7.89 18.56 -2.14
CA ALA A 85 -6.91 19.26 -1.30
C ALA A 85 -5.95 18.27 -0.61
N LEU A 86 -6.46 17.14 -0.13
CA LEU A 86 -5.67 16.06 0.46
C LEU A 86 -4.89 15.22 -0.58
N GLY A 87 -5.18 15.38 -1.86
CA GLY A 87 -4.56 14.55 -2.90
C GLY A 87 -4.89 13.06 -2.75
N ALA A 88 -6.08 12.73 -2.27
CA ALA A 88 -6.45 11.37 -1.86
C ALA A 88 -6.32 10.34 -2.98
N ASP A 89 -6.69 10.70 -4.23
CA ASP A 89 -6.53 9.81 -5.39
C ASP A 89 -5.06 9.44 -5.64
N LYS A 90 -4.15 10.39 -5.45
CA LYS A 90 -2.71 10.13 -5.57
C LYS A 90 -2.22 9.16 -4.49
N HIS A 91 -2.70 9.31 -3.27
CA HIS A 91 -2.34 8.40 -2.17
C HIS A 91 -2.87 6.99 -2.43
N ILE A 92 -4.12 6.85 -2.87
CA ILE A 92 -4.71 5.55 -3.24
C ILE A 92 -3.93 4.90 -4.39
N ALA A 93 -3.66 5.64 -5.46
CA ALA A 93 -2.90 5.12 -6.60
C ALA A 93 -1.48 4.69 -6.20
N ASN A 94 -0.82 5.44 -5.31
CA ASN A 94 0.51 5.10 -4.83
C ASN A 94 0.48 3.88 -3.88
N ALA A 95 -0.51 3.77 -3.00
CA ALA A 95 -0.68 2.59 -2.18
C ALA A 95 -0.93 1.35 -3.04
N ALA A 96 -1.82 1.44 -4.03
CA ALA A 96 -2.06 0.36 -4.98
C ALA A 96 -0.79 -0.03 -5.75
N ARG A 97 0.04 0.93 -6.15
CA ARG A 97 1.33 0.68 -6.81
C ARG A 97 2.27 -0.10 -5.88
N ILE A 98 2.43 0.35 -4.66
CA ILE A 98 3.32 -0.27 -3.67
C ILE A 98 2.83 -1.68 -3.33
N SER A 99 1.52 -1.88 -3.15
CA SER A 99 0.98 -3.22 -2.89
C SER A 99 1.22 -4.18 -4.05
N ARG A 100 1.18 -3.70 -5.29
CA ARG A 100 1.50 -4.53 -6.46
C ARG A 100 2.99 -4.85 -6.59
N ILE A 101 3.87 -4.00 -6.09
CA ILE A 101 5.32 -4.24 -6.10
C ILE A 101 5.70 -5.23 -5.00
N TYR A 102 5.19 -5.04 -3.79
CA TYR A 102 5.63 -5.76 -2.59
C TYR A 102 4.62 -6.76 -2.02
N GLY A 103 3.43 -6.84 -2.59
CA GLY A 103 2.32 -7.65 -2.09
C GLY A 103 1.45 -6.92 -1.06
N VAL A 104 1.97 -5.87 -0.41
CA VAL A 104 1.28 -5.14 0.64
C VAL A 104 1.73 -3.69 0.72
N SER A 105 0.84 -2.83 1.15
CA SER A 105 1.11 -1.43 1.49
C SER A 105 0.20 -0.98 2.63
N ALA A 106 0.54 0.11 3.27
CA ALA A 106 -0.36 0.74 4.23
C ALA A 106 -0.42 2.24 4.00
N ILE A 107 -1.59 2.83 4.25
CA ILE A 107 -1.78 4.27 4.33
C ILE A 107 -1.96 4.59 5.81
N ALA A 108 -1.11 5.45 6.35
CA ALA A 108 -1.22 5.93 7.71
C ALA A 108 -1.70 7.38 7.71
N MET A 109 -2.73 7.66 8.50
CA MET A 109 -3.26 8.99 8.73
C MET A 109 -2.59 9.61 9.95
N LEU A 110 -1.95 10.73 9.75
CA LEU A 110 -1.39 11.57 10.79
C LEU A 110 -2.29 12.77 11.03
N VAL A 111 -2.56 13.05 12.29
CA VAL A 111 -3.35 14.20 12.74
C VAL A 111 -2.48 15.01 13.68
N ASP A 112 -2.33 16.29 13.41
CA ASP A 112 -1.52 17.17 14.22
C ASP A 112 -1.97 17.16 15.67
N ASN A 113 -1.00 17.15 16.58
CA ASN A 113 -1.20 17.15 18.05
C ASN A 113 -1.97 15.94 18.58
N GLN A 114 -2.01 14.83 17.86
CA GLN A 114 -2.60 13.57 18.31
C GLN A 114 -1.60 12.43 18.24
N GLU A 115 -1.59 11.60 19.27
CA GLU A 115 -0.76 10.40 19.30
C GLU A 115 -1.23 9.37 18.27
N PRO A 116 -0.32 8.77 17.48
CA PRO A 116 -0.67 7.76 16.50
C PRO A 116 -1.36 6.51 17.08
N SER A 117 -1.06 6.19 18.33
CA SER A 117 -1.62 5.04 19.06
C SER A 117 -3.07 5.25 19.51
N SER A 118 -3.55 6.49 19.53
CA SER A 118 -4.92 6.80 19.92
C SER A 118 -5.90 6.68 18.76
N ALA A 119 -7.15 6.33 19.05
CA ALA A 119 -8.21 6.35 18.06
C ALA A 119 -8.43 7.78 17.51
N VAL A 120 -8.88 7.87 16.25
CA VAL A 120 -9.22 9.17 15.67
C VAL A 120 -10.53 9.67 16.25
N ASP A 121 -10.51 10.89 16.75
CA ASP A 121 -11.76 11.61 17.05
C ASP A 121 -12.25 12.38 15.82
N TYR A 122 -13.18 11.77 15.09
CA TYR A 122 -13.76 12.37 13.87
C TYR A 122 -14.53 13.66 14.15
N ARG A 123 -14.99 13.90 15.40
CA ARG A 123 -15.76 15.10 15.76
C ARG A 123 -14.89 16.34 15.81
N THR A 124 -13.61 16.17 16.12
CA THR A 124 -12.66 17.28 16.23
C THR A 124 -11.71 17.36 15.04
N LEU A 125 -11.79 16.41 14.11
CA LEU A 125 -10.86 16.28 12.98
C LEU A 125 -10.76 17.56 12.12
N TYR A 126 -11.87 18.29 11.96
CA TYR A 126 -11.93 19.55 11.21
C TYR A 126 -11.07 20.68 11.79
N LYS A 127 -10.59 20.54 13.04
CA LYS A 127 -9.72 21.52 13.71
C LYS A 127 -8.23 21.23 13.51
N HIS A 128 -7.89 20.10 12.92
CA HIS A 128 -6.53 19.61 12.82
C HIS A 128 -6.12 19.44 11.35
N ASN A 129 -4.83 19.61 11.08
CA ASN A 129 -4.29 19.24 9.79
C ASN A 129 -4.16 17.70 9.72
N VAL A 130 -4.60 17.17 8.62
CA VAL A 130 -4.53 15.73 8.33
C VAL A 130 -3.54 15.52 7.20
N THR A 131 -2.64 14.59 7.36
CA THR A 131 -1.70 14.15 6.33
C THR A 131 -1.72 12.64 6.18
N PHE A 132 -1.45 12.16 4.97
CA PHE A 132 -1.37 10.73 4.69
C PHE A 132 0.05 10.35 4.30
N ASN A 133 0.58 9.33 4.95
CA ASN A 133 1.82 8.70 4.58
C ASN A 133 1.55 7.30 4.03
N ILE A 134 2.24 6.98 2.93
CA ILE A 134 2.18 5.64 2.35
C ILE A 134 3.40 4.88 2.85
N LEU A 135 3.14 3.73 3.41
CA LEU A 135 4.14 2.88 4.02
C LEU A 135 4.37 1.66 3.14
N ASP A 136 5.63 1.37 2.90
CA ASP A 136 6.07 0.17 2.20
C ASP A 136 6.91 -0.73 3.14
N PRO A 137 6.95 -2.04 2.90
CA PRO A 137 7.65 -2.95 3.78
C PRO A 137 9.18 -2.81 3.74
N LEU A 138 9.72 -2.21 2.68
CA LEU A 138 11.17 -2.07 2.52
C LEU A 138 11.74 -0.87 3.30
N ASN A 139 11.06 0.28 3.20
CA ASN A 139 11.63 1.54 3.70
C ASN A 139 11.12 1.92 5.09
N THR A 140 10.01 1.35 5.54
CA THR A 140 9.38 1.80 6.79
C THR A 140 9.58 0.85 7.98
N ALA A 141 10.22 -0.30 7.78
CA ALA A 141 10.42 -1.31 8.84
C ALA A 141 9.12 -1.51 9.68
N GLY A 142 8.00 -1.54 8.99
CA GLY A 142 6.68 -1.65 9.61
C GLY A 142 6.25 -3.09 9.81
N SER A 143 5.38 -3.33 10.76
CA SER A 143 4.72 -4.63 10.96
C SER A 143 3.22 -4.47 11.09
N ILE A 144 2.48 -5.42 10.55
CA ILE A 144 1.04 -5.51 10.78
C ILE A 144 0.82 -6.14 12.16
N VAL A 145 -0.06 -5.55 12.92
CA VAL A 145 -0.55 -6.13 14.16
C VAL A 145 -1.88 -6.82 13.86
N LEU A 146 -1.91 -8.13 14.00
CA LEU A 146 -3.10 -8.94 13.78
C LEU A 146 -3.77 -9.23 15.13
N ASN A 147 -5.10 -9.31 15.12
CA ASN A 147 -5.83 -9.81 16.26
C ASN A 147 -5.56 -11.32 16.43
N GLN A 148 -4.97 -11.68 17.54
CA GLN A 148 -4.60 -13.08 17.85
C GLN A 148 -5.60 -13.78 18.77
N ASP A 149 -6.71 -13.15 19.15
CA ASP A 149 -7.74 -13.79 19.96
C ASP A 149 -8.56 -14.76 19.09
N PRO A 150 -8.44 -16.10 19.31
CA PRO A 150 -9.13 -17.07 18.51
C PRO A 150 -10.65 -17.08 18.70
N ASN A 151 -11.15 -16.40 19.73
CA ASN A 151 -12.59 -16.28 20.01
C ASN A 151 -13.19 -15.00 19.41
N ALA A 152 -12.39 -14.10 18.87
CA ALA A 152 -12.86 -12.88 18.25
C ALA A 152 -13.33 -13.13 16.82
N GLN A 153 -14.40 -12.44 16.38
CA GLN A 153 -14.91 -12.50 15.01
C GLN A 153 -13.91 -11.94 13.98
N ASP A 154 -13.00 -11.12 14.43
CA ASP A 154 -11.94 -10.50 13.66
C ASP A 154 -10.57 -11.17 13.90
N PHE A 155 -10.57 -12.45 14.28
CA PHE A 155 -9.35 -13.25 14.38
C PHE A 155 -8.53 -13.17 13.09
N GLN A 156 -7.22 -12.92 13.22
CA GLN A 156 -6.27 -12.73 12.13
C GLN A 156 -6.53 -11.50 11.22
N LYS A 157 -7.50 -10.66 11.54
CA LYS A 157 -7.64 -9.36 10.86
C LYS A 157 -6.67 -8.33 11.42
N VAL A 158 -6.40 -7.33 10.60
CA VAL A 158 -5.50 -6.24 10.98
C VAL A 158 -6.11 -5.40 12.10
N ASP A 159 -5.44 -5.33 13.24
CA ASP A 159 -5.81 -4.47 14.37
C ASP A 159 -5.04 -3.16 14.40
N GLY A 160 -3.95 -3.07 13.65
CA GLY A 160 -3.15 -1.86 13.52
C GLY A 160 -1.84 -2.14 12.79
N ILE A 161 -1.00 -1.13 12.75
CA ILE A 161 0.35 -1.24 12.23
C ILE A 161 1.34 -0.70 13.26
N ARG A 162 2.55 -1.20 13.22
CA ARG A 162 3.66 -0.66 14.02
C ARG A 162 4.76 -0.20 13.07
N VAL A 163 5.14 1.06 13.16
CA VAL A 163 6.15 1.67 12.29
C VAL A 163 7.27 2.23 13.14
N ALA A 164 8.50 1.80 12.89
CA ALA A 164 9.66 2.19 13.67
C ALA A 164 9.44 2.08 15.20
N GLY A 165 8.79 1.00 15.63
CA GLY A 165 8.47 0.74 17.04
C GLY A 165 7.23 1.47 17.59
N LYS A 166 6.66 2.44 16.86
CA LYS A 166 5.48 3.18 17.29
C LYS A 166 4.20 2.51 16.78
N PRO A 167 3.24 2.18 17.66
CA PRO A 167 1.97 1.62 17.23
C PRO A 167 1.06 2.70 16.63
N TYR A 168 0.33 2.33 15.60
CA TYR A 168 -0.75 3.12 15.02
C TYR A 168 -2.08 2.41 15.27
N HIS A 169 -3.05 3.15 15.76
CA HIS A 169 -4.39 2.61 15.99
C HIS A 169 -5.07 2.26 14.64
N LYS A 170 -5.88 1.20 14.62
CA LYS A 170 -6.58 0.73 13.42
C LYS A 170 -7.42 1.80 12.70
N SER A 171 -7.98 2.77 13.44
CA SER A 171 -8.73 3.88 12.83
C SER A 171 -7.85 4.87 12.04
N ARG A 172 -6.53 4.76 12.16
CA ARG A 172 -5.55 5.63 11.50
C ARG A 172 -4.80 4.96 10.38
N CYS A 173 -5.06 3.71 10.11
CA CYS A 173 -4.36 2.99 9.06
C CYS A 173 -5.30 2.17 8.19
N VAL A 174 -4.98 2.14 6.92
CA VAL A 174 -5.60 1.24 5.95
C VAL A 174 -4.49 0.38 5.38
N VAL A 175 -4.59 -0.92 5.55
CA VAL A 175 -3.66 -1.88 4.97
C VAL A 175 -4.29 -2.45 3.71
N GLN A 176 -3.56 -2.36 2.62
CA GLN A 176 -3.93 -2.94 1.34
C GLN A 176 -3.01 -4.12 1.05
N GLN A 177 -3.61 -5.29 0.91
CA GLN A 177 -2.96 -6.50 0.46
C GLN A 177 -3.38 -6.79 -0.98
N ASN A 178 -2.47 -7.35 -1.75
CA ASN A 178 -2.78 -7.67 -3.15
C ASN A 178 -3.70 -8.90 -3.24
N GLU A 179 -3.55 -9.84 -2.31
CA GLU A 179 -4.40 -11.03 -2.13
C GLU A 179 -4.51 -11.37 -0.66
N ASP A 180 -5.60 -12.01 -0.25
CA ASP A 180 -5.73 -12.56 1.10
C ASP A 180 -4.79 -13.77 1.22
N PRO A 181 -3.86 -13.77 2.18
CA PRO A 181 -2.94 -14.88 2.35
C PRO A 181 -3.70 -16.13 2.83
N ILE A 182 -3.57 -17.23 2.09
CA ILE A 182 -4.09 -18.53 2.52
C ILE A 182 -3.33 -19.03 3.75
N TYR A 183 -2.03 -18.72 3.81
CA TYR A 183 -1.19 -18.99 4.98
C TYR A 183 -0.43 -17.73 5.35
N LEU A 184 -0.58 -17.30 6.60
CA LEU A 184 0.29 -16.29 7.17
C LEU A 184 1.63 -16.97 7.49
N ALA A 185 2.57 -16.88 6.56
CA ALA A 185 3.94 -17.26 6.84
C ALA A 185 4.54 -16.21 7.77
N TYR A 186 4.61 -16.51 9.06
CA TYR A 186 5.36 -15.70 10.01
C TYR A 186 6.84 -15.83 9.69
N ASN A 187 7.40 -14.83 9.07
CA ASN A 187 8.84 -14.73 8.91
C ASN A 187 9.38 -13.78 9.99
N SER A 188 9.94 -14.35 11.04
CA SER A 188 10.54 -13.61 12.15
C SER A 188 11.75 -12.75 11.73
N ALA A 189 12.35 -13.04 10.58
CA ALA A 189 13.47 -12.27 10.02
C ALA A 189 13.00 -11.11 9.13
N ALA A 190 11.80 -11.17 8.60
CA ALA A 190 11.18 -10.07 7.87
C ALA A 190 10.27 -9.33 8.85
N PHE A 191 10.78 -8.27 9.45
CA PHE A 191 9.93 -7.30 10.14
C PHE A 191 8.93 -6.78 9.12
N GLY A 192 7.75 -7.34 9.05
CA GLY A 192 6.80 -6.74 8.22
C GLY A 192 5.88 -7.65 7.47
N PHE A 193 5.15 -7.03 6.76
CA PHE A 193 4.11 -7.38 5.86
C PHE A 193 4.49 -8.56 4.94
N THR A 194 4.15 -9.76 5.29
CA THR A 194 4.20 -10.89 4.37
C THR A 194 2.79 -11.25 3.96
N GLY A 195 2.30 -10.62 2.89
CA GLY A 195 1.16 -11.12 2.15
C GLY A 195 1.66 -11.85 0.91
N ARG A 196 1.27 -13.07 0.73
CA ARG A 196 1.33 -13.79 -0.53
C ARG A 196 -0.06 -14.04 -1.04
#